data_649fb51f8bc0dfc3b38020d84b3a75e3
#
_entry.id   649fb51f8bc0dfc3b38020d84b3a75e3
#
_cell.length_a   1.000
_cell.length_b   1.000
_cell.length_c   1.000
_cell.angle_alpha   90.00
_cell.angle_beta   90.00
_cell.angle_gamma   90.00
#
_symmetry.space_group_name_H-M   'P 1'
#
loop_
_entity.id
_entity.type
_entity.pdbx_description
1 polymer ?
#
loop_
_entity_poly.entity_id
_entity_poly.type
_entity_poly.pdbx_seq_one_letter_code
_entity_poly.pdbx_strand_id
1 'polypeptide(L)'
;MYRIRLKLQVVICAFLSLLTVSCGIYSFTGGSIPKDMKTYSVLYFENLAPMVYTTLSQNLTEGLKERIRTQSTLSQVNADGDAIFEGTITGYTITPASVGAGNNDRAQNSRLTITIKVKYTNKLDQTGESDFEESFSQFKEFPGSDVTAHEARLNDEIIKMLT
;
A
#
# COMPACT_ATOMS: atom_id res chain seq x y z
N MET A 1 -23.49 49.82 -26.40
CA MET A 1 -23.79 48.50 -25.79
C MET A 1 -22.87 47.39 -26.26
N TYR A 2 -22.53 47.28 -27.52
CA TYR A 2 -21.66 46.19 -28.07
C TYR A 2 -20.25 46.15 -27.44
N ARG A 3 -19.60 47.28 -27.26
CA ARG A 3 -18.25 47.40 -26.69
C ARG A 3 -18.18 46.97 -25.20
N ILE A 4 -19.27 47.09 -24.45
CA ILE A 4 -19.33 46.67 -23.04
C ILE A 4 -19.47 45.14 -22.97
N ARG A 5 -20.27 44.56 -23.83
CA ARG A 5 -20.41 43.08 -23.90
C ARG A 5 -19.10 42.40 -24.32
N LEU A 6 -18.37 43.00 -25.29
CA LEU A 6 -17.08 42.48 -25.74
C LEU A 6 -16.02 42.52 -24.60
N LYS A 7 -15.95 43.60 -23.84
CA LYS A 7 -15.05 43.74 -22.68
C LYS A 7 -15.41 42.75 -21.59
N LEU A 8 -16.70 42.53 -21.33
CA LEU A 8 -17.16 41.55 -20.34
C LEU A 8 -16.80 40.10 -20.75
N GLN A 9 -16.96 39.74 -22.03
CA GLN A 9 -16.56 38.43 -22.55
C GLN A 9 -15.04 38.20 -22.42
N VAL A 10 -14.22 39.20 -22.72
CA VAL A 10 -12.76 39.09 -22.59
C VAL A 10 -12.35 38.87 -21.11
N VAL A 11 -13.00 39.59 -20.18
CA VAL A 11 -12.73 39.42 -18.73
C VAL A 11 -13.16 38.03 -18.24
N ILE A 12 -14.30 37.53 -18.71
CA ILE A 12 -14.78 36.17 -18.36
C ILE A 12 -13.83 35.11 -18.91
N CYS A 13 -13.39 35.21 -20.17
CA CYS A 13 -12.43 34.27 -20.76
C CYS A 13 -11.06 34.34 -20.05
N ALA A 14 -10.58 35.51 -19.66
CA ALA A 14 -9.35 35.66 -18.91
C ALA A 14 -9.45 35.06 -17.50
N PHE A 15 -10.62 35.17 -16.85
CA PHE A 15 -10.87 34.58 -15.54
C PHE A 15 -10.99 33.04 -15.63
N LEU A 16 -11.61 32.53 -16.69
CA LEU A 16 -11.74 31.09 -16.94
C LEU A 16 -10.38 30.44 -17.24
N SER A 17 -9.47 31.13 -17.94
CA SER A 17 -8.12 30.62 -18.21
C SER A 17 -7.20 30.62 -16.98
N LEU A 18 -7.47 31.45 -15.95
CA LEU A 18 -6.75 31.38 -14.67
C LEU A 18 -7.13 30.16 -13.82
N LEU A 19 -8.33 29.59 -14.03
CA LEU A 19 -8.80 28.40 -13.28
C LEU A 19 -8.21 27.09 -13.79
N THR A 20 -7.61 27.07 -14.99
CA THR A 20 -7.02 25.85 -15.57
C THR A 20 -5.58 25.59 -15.13
N VAL A 21 -4.93 26.51 -14.38
CA VAL A 21 -3.56 26.33 -13.89
C VAL A 21 -3.48 25.61 -12.56
N SER A 22 -4.63 25.22 -11.97
CA SER A 22 -4.69 24.51 -10.68
C SER A 22 -4.64 22.97 -10.83
N CYS A 23 -4.05 22.43 -11.89
CA CYS A 23 -3.52 21.07 -11.88
C CYS A 23 -2.17 21.09 -11.14
N GLY A 24 -2.21 21.43 -9.87
CA GLY A 24 -1.08 21.30 -8.97
C GLY A 24 -0.71 19.83 -8.85
N ILE A 25 0.46 19.58 -9.26
CA ILE A 25 1.40 18.53 -8.98
C ILE A 25 1.10 17.83 -7.65
N TYR A 26 0.08 16.96 -7.61
CA TYR A 26 0.08 15.86 -6.67
C TYR A 26 1.03 14.80 -7.24
N SER A 27 2.31 15.06 -7.05
CA SER A 27 3.32 14.01 -7.15
C SER A 27 3.08 13.07 -5.96
N PHE A 28 2.41 11.97 -6.22
CA PHE A 28 2.37 10.80 -5.35
C PHE A 28 3.69 10.03 -5.49
N THR A 29 4.80 10.74 -5.58
CA THR A 29 6.12 10.17 -5.39
C THR A 29 6.30 10.09 -3.88
N GLY A 30 6.18 8.89 -3.36
CA GLY A 30 6.54 8.54 -2.00
C GLY A 30 7.81 9.27 -1.57
N GLY A 31 7.91 9.59 -0.28
CA GLY A 31 8.93 10.45 0.28
C GLY A 31 10.30 10.23 -0.33
N SER A 32 10.97 11.32 -0.71
CA SER A 32 12.31 11.20 -1.28
C SER A 32 13.25 10.61 -0.23
N ILE A 33 13.92 9.52 -0.59
CA ILE A 33 14.95 8.92 0.27
C ILE A 33 16.03 9.99 0.52
N PRO A 34 16.35 10.32 1.78
CA PRO A 34 17.42 11.28 2.10
C PRO A 34 18.73 10.86 1.46
N LYS A 35 19.51 11.83 0.95
CA LYS A 35 20.77 11.54 0.22
C LYS A 35 21.85 10.91 1.10
N ASP A 36 21.79 11.10 2.38
CA ASP A 36 22.67 10.54 3.41
C ASP A 36 22.27 9.14 3.86
N MET A 37 21.02 8.71 3.60
CA MET A 37 20.56 7.36 3.85
C MET A 37 21.22 6.36 2.87
N LYS A 38 21.90 5.36 3.41
CA LYS A 38 22.69 4.37 2.63
C LYS A 38 22.23 2.95 2.84
N THR A 39 21.66 2.67 4.00
CA THR A 39 21.33 1.30 4.41
C THR A 39 19.87 1.18 4.85
N TYR A 40 19.34 -0.04 4.71
CA TYR A 40 18.05 -0.39 5.27
C TYR A 40 18.08 -1.77 5.92
N SER A 41 17.23 -1.94 6.92
CA SER A 41 16.95 -3.25 7.51
C SER A 41 15.45 -3.50 7.53
N VAL A 42 15.06 -4.73 7.24
CA VAL A 42 13.68 -5.22 7.38
C VAL A 42 13.71 -6.35 8.39
N LEU A 43 13.08 -6.12 9.52
CA LEU A 43 12.92 -7.13 10.56
C LEU A 43 11.84 -8.14 10.14
N TYR A 44 11.89 -9.33 10.73
CA TYR A 44 10.92 -10.37 10.43
C TYR A 44 9.51 -9.96 10.83
N PHE A 45 8.56 -10.08 9.91
CA PHE A 45 7.16 -9.78 10.15
C PHE A 45 6.54 -10.88 10.99
N GLU A 46 6.18 -10.57 12.23
CA GLU A 46 5.52 -11.49 13.13
C GLU A 46 4.05 -11.70 12.72
N ASN A 47 3.56 -12.93 12.75
CA ASN A 47 2.17 -13.21 12.43
C ASN A 47 1.35 -13.38 13.70
N LEU A 48 0.53 -12.39 14.01
CA LEU A 48 -0.44 -12.37 15.12
C LEU A 48 -1.89 -12.54 14.65
N ALA A 49 -2.10 -12.84 13.36
CA ALA A 49 -3.45 -13.07 12.85
C ALA A 49 -4.04 -14.37 13.46
N PRO A 50 -5.36 -14.40 13.72
CA PRO A 50 -6.03 -15.61 14.26
C PRO A 50 -5.94 -16.84 13.34
N MET A 51 -5.90 -16.62 12.03
CA MET A 51 -5.61 -17.66 11.03
C MET A 51 -4.16 -17.50 10.56
N VAL A 52 -3.47 -18.63 10.45
CA VAL A 52 -2.05 -18.63 10.10
C VAL A 52 -1.84 -19.37 8.78
N TYR A 53 -1.31 -18.64 7.79
CA TYR A 53 -0.67 -19.23 6.63
C TYR A 53 0.84 -19.31 6.89
N THR A 54 1.37 -20.52 6.93
CA THR A 54 2.69 -20.85 7.52
C THR A 54 3.85 -20.04 6.92
N THR A 55 3.81 -19.74 5.61
CA THR A 55 4.89 -19.03 4.92
C THR A 55 4.63 -17.54 4.75
N LEU A 56 3.49 -17.02 5.23
CA LEU A 56 3.08 -15.62 4.98
C LEU A 56 4.09 -14.61 5.51
N SER A 57 4.54 -14.80 6.75
CA SER A 57 5.55 -13.92 7.39
C SER A 57 6.85 -13.87 6.61
N GLN A 58 7.34 -15.04 6.20
CA GLN A 58 8.56 -15.14 5.40
C GLN A 58 8.39 -14.47 4.04
N ASN A 59 7.32 -14.80 3.31
CA ASN A 59 7.07 -14.28 1.98
C ASN A 59 6.88 -12.76 1.99
N LEU A 60 6.17 -12.21 3.00
CA LEU A 60 5.98 -10.77 3.16
C LEU A 60 7.30 -10.06 3.47
N THR A 61 8.09 -10.61 4.40
CA THR A 61 9.39 -10.06 4.77
C THR A 61 10.34 -10.01 3.57
N GLU A 62 10.45 -11.12 2.84
CA GLU A 62 11.31 -11.19 1.65
C GLU A 62 10.75 -10.34 0.49
N GLY A 63 9.44 -10.28 0.31
CA GLY A 63 8.78 -9.43 -0.68
C GLY A 63 9.10 -7.93 -0.46
N LEU A 64 9.06 -7.47 0.79
CA LEU A 64 9.42 -6.08 1.12
C LEU A 64 10.92 -5.80 0.89
N LYS A 65 11.79 -6.72 1.32
CA LYS A 65 13.25 -6.61 1.04
C LYS A 65 13.53 -6.49 -0.46
N GLU A 66 12.92 -7.36 -1.25
CA GLU A 66 13.05 -7.34 -2.70
C GLU A 66 12.53 -6.05 -3.33
N ARG A 67 11.39 -5.53 -2.84
CA ARG A 67 10.82 -4.28 -3.31
C ARG A 67 11.76 -3.10 -3.05
N ILE A 68 12.29 -2.98 -1.82
CA ILE A 68 13.23 -1.92 -1.48
C ILE A 68 14.52 -2.06 -2.30
N ARG A 69 15.06 -3.27 -2.44
CA ARG A 69 16.27 -3.56 -3.20
C ARG A 69 16.14 -3.16 -4.68
N THR A 70 14.96 -3.37 -5.27
CA THR A 70 14.74 -3.09 -6.70
C THR A 70 14.33 -1.65 -6.99
N GLN A 71 13.77 -0.94 -6.00
CA GLN A 71 13.26 0.41 -6.19
C GLN A 71 14.09 1.51 -5.48
N SER A 72 15.15 1.13 -4.77
CA SER A 72 16.04 2.08 -4.12
C SER A 72 17.49 1.78 -4.41
N THR A 73 18.38 2.71 -4.04
CA THR A 73 19.83 2.54 -4.09
C THR A 73 20.43 2.11 -2.74
N LEU A 74 19.55 1.77 -1.77
CA LEU A 74 19.98 1.42 -0.43
C LEU A 74 20.57 0.02 -0.37
N SER A 75 21.58 -0.17 0.46
CA SER A 75 22.18 -1.47 0.74
C SER A 75 21.47 -2.14 1.91
N GLN A 76 21.10 -3.41 1.74
CA GLN A 76 20.47 -4.18 2.81
C GLN A 76 21.50 -4.55 3.89
N VAL A 77 21.09 -4.38 5.15
CA VAL A 77 21.80 -4.87 6.34
C VAL A 77 20.84 -5.70 7.21
N ASN A 78 21.37 -6.59 8.04
CA ASN A 78 20.53 -7.50 8.82
C ASN A 78 19.77 -6.78 9.95
N ALA A 79 20.40 -5.79 10.55
CA ALA A 79 19.83 -4.98 11.62
C ALA A 79 20.47 -3.58 11.59
N ASP A 80 19.84 -2.63 12.28
CA ASP A 80 20.40 -1.29 12.50
C ASP A 80 20.72 -0.49 11.23
N GLY A 81 19.94 -0.68 10.14
CA GLY A 81 20.00 0.19 8.96
C GLY A 81 19.62 1.64 9.28
N ASP A 82 19.98 2.56 8.38
CA ASP A 82 19.53 3.96 8.46
C ASP A 82 18.00 4.06 8.39
N ALA A 83 17.39 3.21 7.57
CA ALA A 83 15.95 2.96 7.52
C ALA A 83 15.65 1.59 8.15
N ILE A 84 14.75 1.55 9.12
CA ILE A 84 14.31 0.30 9.76
C ILE A 84 12.83 0.10 9.50
N PHE A 85 12.49 -1.09 8.99
CA PHE A 85 11.11 -1.54 8.80
C PHE A 85 10.83 -2.69 9.77
N GLU A 86 9.84 -2.49 10.61
CA GLU A 86 9.29 -3.51 11.53
C GLU A 86 7.84 -3.74 11.15
N GLY A 87 7.36 -4.96 11.23
CA GLY A 87 5.97 -5.22 10.86
C GLY A 87 5.36 -6.42 11.56
N THR A 88 4.03 -6.38 11.59
CA THR A 88 3.21 -7.42 12.19
C THR A 88 2.02 -7.70 11.28
N ILE A 89 1.75 -8.96 10.98
CA ILE A 89 0.52 -9.38 10.31
C ILE A 89 -0.57 -9.46 11.37
N THR A 90 -1.55 -8.55 11.28
CA THR A 90 -2.62 -8.39 12.28
C THR A 90 -3.94 -9.03 11.85
N GLY A 91 -4.10 -9.31 10.54
CA GLY A 91 -5.32 -9.90 10.02
C GLY A 91 -5.07 -10.82 8.82
N TYR A 92 -5.76 -11.96 8.83
CA TYR A 92 -5.90 -12.88 7.73
C TYR A 92 -7.34 -13.40 7.76
N THR A 93 -8.21 -12.87 6.90
CA THR A 93 -9.66 -13.14 6.98
C THR A 93 -10.23 -13.53 5.64
N ILE A 94 -11.16 -14.48 5.67
CA ILE A 94 -11.92 -14.92 4.50
C ILE A 94 -13.38 -14.58 4.75
N THR A 95 -13.98 -13.81 3.85
CA THR A 95 -15.37 -13.40 3.94
C THR A 95 -16.11 -13.66 2.62
N PRO A 96 -17.42 -13.95 2.64
CA PRO A 96 -18.22 -13.98 1.42
C PRO A 96 -18.20 -12.61 0.73
N ALA A 97 -17.89 -12.58 -0.58
CA ALA A 97 -17.90 -11.37 -1.39
C ALA A 97 -19.20 -11.20 -2.18
N SER A 98 -19.82 -12.33 -2.61
CA SER A 98 -21.14 -12.33 -3.25
C SER A 98 -21.88 -13.62 -2.91
N VAL A 99 -23.19 -13.50 -2.76
CA VAL A 99 -24.11 -14.63 -2.54
C VAL A 99 -24.88 -14.89 -3.82
N GLY A 100 -24.98 -16.16 -4.25
CA GLY A 100 -25.77 -16.52 -5.43
C GLY A 100 -27.24 -16.23 -5.24
N ALA A 101 -27.89 -15.66 -6.27
CA ALA A 101 -29.34 -15.53 -6.31
C ALA A 101 -29.97 -16.93 -6.56
N GLY A 102 -30.45 -17.59 -5.51
CA GLY A 102 -31.10 -18.90 -5.61
C GLY A 102 -31.16 -19.62 -4.26
N ASN A 103 -31.88 -20.76 -4.21
CA ASN A 103 -32.09 -21.56 -3.00
C ASN A 103 -30.83 -22.22 -2.38
N ASN A 104 -29.65 -21.92 -2.89
CA ASN A 104 -28.38 -22.38 -2.33
C ASN A 104 -27.60 -21.16 -1.81
N ASP A 105 -27.65 -20.91 -0.51
CA ASP A 105 -26.90 -19.89 0.23
C ASP A 105 -25.37 -20.13 0.22
N ARG A 106 -24.82 -20.51 -0.93
CA ARG A 106 -23.36 -20.66 -1.09
C ARG A 106 -22.76 -19.41 -1.65
N ALA A 107 -21.69 -18.95 -1.04
CA ALA A 107 -20.88 -17.86 -1.59
C ALA A 107 -20.44 -18.22 -3.01
N GLN A 108 -20.79 -17.39 -4.00
CA GLN A 108 -20.25 -17.54 -5.36
C GLN A 108 -18.80 -17.11 -5.42
N ASN A 109 -18.47 -16.06 -4.69
CA ASN A 109 -17.10 -15.57 -4.53
C ASN A 109 -16.82 -15.31 -3.05
N SER A 110 -15.60 -15.54 -2.66
CA SER A 110 -15.06 -15.18 -1.34
C SER A 110 -13.91 -14.20 -1.52
N ARG A 111 -13.60 -13.49 -0.46
CA ARG A 111 -12.54 -12.49 -0.39
C ARG A 111 -11.56 -12.86 0.70
N LEU A 112 -10.29 -13.02 0.34
CA LEU A 112 -9.18 -13.09 1.27
C LEU A 112 -8.63 -11.68 1.48
N THR A 113 -8.59 -11.24 2.74
CA THR A 113 -8.02 -9.95 3.16
C THR A 113 -6.83 -10.20 4.08
N ILE A 114 -5.72 -9.56 3.80
CA ILE A 114 -4.53 -9.54 4.66
C ILE A 114 -4.33 -8.11 5.15
N THR A 115 -4.14 -7.97 6.47
CA THR A 115 -3.86 -6.70 7.13
C THR A 115 -2.52 -6.80 7.84
N ILE A 116 -1.68 -5.80 7.60
CA ILE A 116 -0.38 -5.66 8.24
C ILE A 116 -0.29 -4.32 8.95
N LYS A 117 0.46 -4.26 10.02
CA LYS A 117 0.88 -3.03 10.67
C LYS A 117 2.36 -2.86 10.45
N VAL A 118 2.78 -1.72 9.94
CA VAL A 118 4.17 -1.42 9.61
C VAL A 118 4.62 -0.21 10.41
N LYS A 119 5.77 -0.33 11.03
CA LYS A 119 6.49 0.76 11.66
C LYS A 119 7.76 1.02 10.85
N TYR A 120 7.95 2.26 10.46
CA TYR A 120 9.15 2.76 9.83
C TYR A 120 9.88 3.71 10.78
N THR A 121 11.18 3.55 10.89
CA THR A 121 12.05 4.43 11.68
C THR A 121 13.22 4.90 10.83
N ASN A 122 13.41 6.20 10.77
CA ASN A 122 14.55 6.84 10.13
C ASN A 122 15.58 7.25 11.18
N LYS A 123 16.65 6.51 11.31
CA LYS A 123 17.72 6.79 12.30
C LYS A 123 18.48 8.10 12.07
N LEU A 124 18.41 8.64 10.86
CA LEU A 124 19.06 9.91 10.53
C LEU A 124 18.20 11.11 10.95
N ASP A 125 16.92 10.89 11.18
CA ASP A 125 15.98 11.92 11.64
C ASP A 125 15.89 11.92 13.17
N GLN A 126 16.61 12.84 13.81
CA GLN A 126 16.60 12.96 15.28
C GLN A 126 15.28 13.52 15.82
N THR A 127 14.43 14.08 14.97
CA THR A 127 13.12 14.63 15.36
C THR A 127 12.02 13.56 15.35
N GLY A 128 12.21 12.48 14.57
CA GLY A 128 11.22 11.43 14.37
C GLY A 128 10.02 11.87 13.52
N GLU A 129 10.09 13.02 12.88
CA GLU A 129 8.99 13.53 12.04
C GLU A 129 8.73 12.65 10.80
N SER A 130 9.76 11.94 10.34
CA SER A 130 9.66 11.01 9.21
C SER A 130 9.26 9.59 9.61
N ASP A 131 9.20 9.30 10.91
CA ASP A 131 8.78 8.00 11.41
C ASP A 131 7.26 7.84 11.27
N PHE A 132 6.82 6.63 10.97
CA PHE A 132 5.38 6.33 10.96
C PHE A 132 5.09 4.92 11.47
N GLU A 133 3.88 4.73 11.93
CA GLU A 133 3.33 3.43 12.29
C GLU A 133 1.90 3.35 11.76
N GLU A 134 1.69 2.57 10.69
CA GLU A 134 0.42 2.53 9.97
C GLU A 134 -0.01 1.11 9.64
N SER A 135 -1.33 0.95 9.47
CA SER A 135 -1.93 -0.32 9.04
C SER A 135 -2.31 -0.28 7.57
N PHE A 136 -1.91 -1.30 6.84
CA PHE A 136 -2.23 -1.49 5.43
C PHE A 136 -3.04 -2.75 5.26
N SER A 137 -4.05 -2.70 4.40
CA SER A 137 -4.93 -3.83 4.13
C SER A 137 -5.14 -3.99 2.64
N GLN A 138 -4.97 -5.21 2.14
CA GLN A 138 -5.22 -5.55 0.74
C GLN A 138 -6.01 -6.86 0.63
N PHE A 139 -6.75 -7.01 -0.46
CA PHE A 139 -7.56 -8.18 -0.66
C PHE A 139 -7.56 -8.69 -2.09
N LYS A 140 -7.93 -9.97 -2.23
CA LYS A 140 -8.26 -10.59 -3.51
C LYS A 140 -9.51 -11.44 -3.37
N GLU A 141 -10.31 -11.48 -4.44
CA GLU A 141 -11.47 -12.35 -4.53
C GLU A 141 -11.12 -13.65 -5.27
N PHE A 142 -11.80 -14.72 -4.88
CA PHE A 142 -11.65 -16.03 -5.49
C PHE A 142 -13.01 -16.74 -5.55
N PRO A 143 -13.21 -17.66 -6.50
CA PRO A 143 -14.47 -18.39 -6.65
C PRO A 143 -14.68 -19.40 -5.54
N GLY A 144 -15.92 -19.51 -5.07
CA GLY A 144 -16.32 -20.45 -4.03
C GLY A 144 -15.93 -20.00 -2.63
N SER A 145 -15.94 -20.94 -1.68
CA SER A 145 -15.62 -20.72 -0.26
C SER A 145 -14.32 -21.40 0.20
N ASP A 146 -13.77 -22.31 -0.62
CA ASP A 146 -12.54 -23.04 -0.30
C ASP A 146 -11.32 -22.26 -0.82
N VAL A 147 -10.56 -21.68 0.10
CA VAL A 147 -9.36 -20.93 -0.20
C VAL A 147 -8.17 -21.81 -0.58
N THR A 148 -8.16 -23.07 -0.12
CA THR A 148 -6.98 -23.95 -0.17
C THR A 148 -6.37 -24.09 -1.57
N ALA A 149 -7.23 -24.25 -2.58
CA ALA A 149 -6.79 -24.37 -3.97
C ALA A 149 -6.20 -23.06 -4.56
N HIS A 150 -6.45 -21.93 -3.93
CA HIS A 150 -6.07 -20.59 -4.42
C HIS A 150 -5.06 -19.89 -3.50
N GLU A 151 -4.84 -20.41 -2.31
CA GLU A 151 -4.20 -19.74 -1.19
C GLU A 151 -2.79 -19.24 -1.53
N ALA A 152 -1.94 -20.07 -2.09
CA ALA A 152 -0.58 -19.67 -2.47
C ALA A 152 -0.57 -18.49 -3.46
N ARG A 153 -1.37 -18.57 -4.54
CA ARG A 153 -1.48 -17.53 -5.55
C ARG A 153 -2.05 -16.22 -4.97
N LEU A 154 -3.11 -16.33 -4.16
CA LEU A 154 -3.75 -15.17 -3.54
C LEU A 154 -2.79 -14.44 -2.59
N ASN A 155 -2.05 -15.17 -1.78
CA ASN A 155 -1.04 -14.62 -0.88
C ASN A 155 0.05 -13.88 -1.67
N ASP A 156 0.60 -14.47 -2.73
CA ASP A 156 1.60 -13.84 -3.58
C ASP A 156 1.10 -12.55 -4.23
N GLU A 157 -0.15 -12.56 -4.73
CA GLU A 157 -0.75 -11.37 -5.34
C GLU A 157 -1.01 -10.27 -4.30
N ILE A 158 -1.47 -10.61 -3.10
CA ILE A 158 -1.74 -9.63 -2.02
C ILE A 158 -0.42 -9.06 -1.48
N ILE A 159 0.61 -9.90 -1.28
CA ILE A 159 1.94 -9.44 -0.85
C ILE A 159 2.50 -8.41 -1.82
N LYS A 160 2.41 -8.65 -3.12
CA LYS A 160 2.86 -7.69 -4.15
C LYS A 160 2.13 -6.35 -4.11
N MET A 161 0.91 -6.30 -3.56
CA MET A 161 0.16 -5.05 -3.37
C MET A 161 0.49 -4.37 -2.03
N LEU A 162 0.93 -5.14 -1.03
CA LEU A 162 1.29 -4.64 0.29
C LEU A 162 2.73 -4.13 0.36
N THR A 163 3.60 -4.65 -0.48
CA THR A 163 5.02 -4.28 -0.56
C THR A 163 5.30 -3.33 -1.71
#